data_91eed1c2780615b7896fbb902f16c6e1
#
_entry.id   91eed1c2780615b7896fbb902f16c6e1
#
_cell.length_a   1.000
_cell.length_b   1.000
_cell.length_c   1.000
_cell.angle_alpha   90.00
_cell.angle_beta   90.00
_cell.angle_gamma   90.00
#
_symmetry.space_group_name_H-M   'P 1'
#
loop_
_entity.id
_entity.type
_entity.pdbx_description
1 polymer ?
#
loop_
_entity_poly.entity_id
_entity_poly.type
_entity_poly.pdbx_seq_one_letter_code
_entity_poly.pdbx_strand_id
1 'polypeptide(L)'
;MRRTAVINVVGLTESLLGPSTPRLNAFVARGKLARITPVIPAVTCTAQSTYVTGRMPGGHGAVANGWYNREMAEVQFWKQSNHLVQGRKIWDELRELAPGFTCAKLFWWYNMYSTADWSITPRPAYPADGRKVFDIYTGPMSLRQEIKKDLGEFPFPTFWGPAAGVKSPQGGPDAASRWIAESAKWIENRHRPTLSLIYLPHLDYNLQRLGPKHPEIQADLRAIDDIVGGLIGHFDQRGVASMVLSEYGITPVDTQVHLNRVFREQGWITIKEELGRELLDCGASQAFAVADHQAAHIYVNDRSIESAVRAVVEKQPGVARVVGGAEKAELGLDHPRSGDLVALAKENAWFTYYYWLDDALAPDFARCVDIHRKPGYDPVELFLDPTLIAPKLKIASRLLKKKLGFRMLMDVIPLDASLVKGSHGVVPSDPKDYPLLIAGAGDWSAGQPLHPTQVYGIIKDHVLGVPGKTS
;
A
#
# COMPACT_ATOMS: atom_id res chain seq x y z
N MET A 1 -27.51 7.36 -13.52
CA MET A 1 -26.29 7.09 -12.76
C MET A 1 -26.33 7.83 -11.44
N ARG A 2 -25.87 7.20 -10.37
CA ARG A 2 -25.67 7.81 -9.04
C ARG A 2 -24.22 8.26 -8.91
N ARG A 3 -24.00 9.53 -8.62
CA ARG A 3 -22.65 10.01 -8.34
C ARG A 3 -22.15 9.41 -7.04
N THR A 4 -20.96 8.83 -7.06
CA THR A 4 -20.44 8.00 -5.99
C THR A 4 -19.00 8.37 -5.67
N ALA A 5 -18.68 8.54 -4.38
CA ALA A 5 -17.33 8.68 -3.86
C ALA A 5 -16.96 7.44 -3.04
N VAL A 6 -15.93 6.74 -3.45
CA VAL A 6 -15.34 5.60 -2.73
C VAL A 6 -14.13 6.09 -1.98
N ILE A 7 -14.21 6.11 -0.66
CA ILE A 7 -13.18 6.58 0.27
C ILE A 7 -12.48 5.36 0.84
N ASN A 8 -11.27 5.09 0.37
CA ASN A 8 -10.43 4.00 0.84
C ASN A 8 -9.58 4.47 2.01
N VAL A 9 -9.87 3.94 3.21
CA VAL A 9 -9.18 4.25 4.47
C VAL A 9 -8.31 3.06 4.83
N VAL A 10 -7.02 3.16 4.52
CA VAL A 10 -6.07 2.07 4.71
C VAL A 10 -5.97 1.66 6.16
N GLY A 11 -6.01 0.36 6.43
CA GLY A 11 -5.89 -0.18 7.78
C GLY A 11 -7.14 -0.07 8.66
N LEU A 12 -8.25 0.53 8.16
CA LEU A 12 -9.49 0.62 8.92
C LEU A 12 -10.17 -0.74 8.99
N THR A 13 -10.52 -1.15 10.22
CA THR A 13 -11.24 -2.41 10.51
C THR A 13 -12.39 -2.15 11.46
N GLU A 14 -13.28 -3.12 11.63
CA GLU A 14 -14.39 -3.00 12.60
C GLU A 14 -13.86 -2.87 14.03
N SER A 15 -12.76 -3.54 14.38
CA SER A 15 -12.16 -3.47 15.72
C SER A 15 -11.62 -2.07 16.08
N LEU A 16 -11.38 -1.21 15.09
CA LEU A 16 -10.92 0.17 15.29
C LEU A 16 -12.09 1.17 15.40
N LEU A 17 -13.31 0.77 15.06
CA LEU A 17 -14.50 1.61 15.24
C LEU A 17 -14.86 1.70 16.71
N GLY A 18 -15.08 2.94 17.24
CA GLY A 18 -15.37 3.11 18.63
C GLY A 18 -15.50 4.60 19.04
N PRO A 19 -15.22 4.95 20.31
CA PRO A 19 -15.38 6.33 20.80
C PRO A 19 -14.56 7.39 20.05
N SER A 20 -13.46 6.99 19.41
CA SER A 20 -12.60 7.90 18.62
C SER A 20 -13.02 8.04 17.15
N THR A 21 -14.09 7.36 16.74
CA THR A 21 -14.60 7.40 15.35
C THR A 21 -16.10 7.70 15.29
N PRO A 22 -16.58 8.80 15.95
CA PRO A 22 -18.02 9.08 16.06
C PRO A 22 -18.69 9.33 14.71
N ARG A 23 -18.00 9.94 13.73
CA ARG A 23 -18.56 10.24 12.40
C ARG A 23 -18.66 8.99 11.55
N LEU A 24 -17.65 8.11 11.59
CA LEU A 24 -17.70 6.79 10.97
C LEU A 24 -18.80 5.92 11.60
N ASN A 25 -18.93 5.92 12.93
CA ASN A 25 -20.02 5.22 13.61
C ASN A 25 -21.40 5.74 13.18
N ALA A 26 -21.57 7.06 13.05
CA ALA A 26 -22.81 7.65 12.53
C ALA A 26 -23.06 7.26 11.06
N PHE A 27 -21.99 7.10 10.25
CA PHE A 27 -22.11 6.62 8.88
C PHE A 27 -22.50 5.13 8.83
N VAL A 28 -21.93 4.28 9.68
CA VAL A 28 -22.36 2.88 9.86
C VAL A 28 -23.82 2.79 10.25
N ALA A 29 -24.25 3.61 11.22
CA ALA A 29 -25.64 3.57 11.74
C ALA A 29 -26.70 3.93 10.69
N ARG A 30 -26.37 4.74 9.67
CA ARG A 30 -27.27 5.09 8.56
C ARG A 30 -27.11 4.21 7.32
N GLY A 31 -26.21 3.25 7.37
CA GLY A 31 -25.88 2.38 6.24
C GLY A 31 -25.78 0.92 6.66
N LYS A 32 -24.99 0.17 5.88
CA LYS A 32 -24.63 -1.22 6.16
C LYS A 32 -23.13 -1.35 6.19
N LEU A 33 -22.60 -2.13 7.13
CA LEU A 33 -21.21 -2.54 7.20
C LEU A 33 -21.09 -4.00 6.78
N ALA A 34 -20.13 -4.30 5.92
CA ALA A 34 -19.68 -5.66 5.63
C ALA A 34 -18.17 -5.76 5.83
N ARG A 35 -17.71 -6.92 6.25
CA ARG A 35 -16.30 -7.29 6.23
C ARG A 35 -15.96 -7.83 4.85
N ILE A 36 -14.72 -7.64 4.41
CA ILE A 36 -14.21 -8.17 3.14
C ILE A 36 -13.17 -9.24 3.50
N THR A 37 -13.27 -10.44 2.93
CA THR A 37 -12.19 -11.43 3.05
C THR A 37 -10.92 -10.84 2.45
N PRO A 38 -9.78 -10.79 3.18
CA PRO A 38 -8.54 -10.22 2.64
C PRO A 38 -8.08 -10.93 1.37
N VAL A 39 -7.61 -10.16 0.40
CA VAL A 39 -6.84 -10.70 -0.75
C VAL A 39 -5.50 -11.19 -0.24
N ILE A 40 -4.93 -12.23 -0.80
CA ILE A 40 -3.58 -12.70 -0.46
C ILE A 40 -2.62 -12.37 -1.61
N PRO A 41 -1.49 -11.68 -1.33
CA PRO A 41 -1.15 -10.94 -0.11
C PRO A 41 -2.11 -9.79 0.16
N ALA A 42 -2.46 -9.57 1.43
CA ALA A 42 -3.32 -8.46 1.83
C ALA A 42 -2.50 -7.16 1.90
N VAL A 43 -2.22 -6.59 0.71
CA VAL A 43 -1.41 -5.39 0.53
C VAL A 43 -2.09 -4.44 -0.46
N THR A 44 -1.68 -3.18 -0.47
CA THR A 44 -2.33 -2.10 -1.24
C THR A 44 -2.56 -2.45 -2.70
N CYS A 45 -1.51 -2.87 -3.42
CA CYS A 45 -1.59 -3.07 -4.87
C CYS A 45 -2.50 -4.24 -5.26
N THR A 46 -2.49 -5.34 -4.49
CA THR A 46 -3.38 -6.49 -4.73
C THR A 46 -4.83 -6.13 -4.44
N ALA A 47 -5.11 -5.54 -3.28
CA ALA A 47 -6.47 -5.21 -2.87
C ALA A 47 -7.10 -4.18 -3.82
N GLN A 48 -6.43 -3.06 -4.08
CA GLN A 48 -6.95 -2.02 -4.98
C GLN A 48 -7.17 -2.55 -6.40
N SER A 49 -6.24 -3.37 -6.93
CA SER A 49 -6.39 -3.96 -8.26
C SER A 49 -7.57 -4.93 -8.31
N THR A 50 -7.79 -5.73 -7.26
CA THR A 50 -8.95 -6.61 -7.13
C THR A 50 -10.25 -5.82 -7.12
N TYR A 51 -10.32 -4.74 -6.34
CA TYR A 51 -11.53 -3.91 -6.22
C TYR A 51 -11.91 -3.19 -7.52
N VAL A 52 -10.92 -2.80 -8.35
CA VAL A 52 -11.20 -2.09 -9.61
C VAL A 52 -11.27 -2.98 -10.85
N THR A 53 -10.95 -4.28 -10.75
CA THR A 53 -11.03 -5.24 -11.87
C THR A 53 -12.03 -6.37 -11.64
N GLY A 54 -12.45 -6.61 -10.39
CA GLY A 54 -13.27 -7.77 -10.04
C GLY A 54 -12.56 -9.12 -10.20
N ARG A 55 -11.21 -9.12 -10.24
CA ARG A 55 -10.37 -10.31 -10.44
C ARG A 55 -9.43 -10.49 -9.28
N MET A 56 -9.02 -11.72 -9.01
CA MET A 56 -7.94 -12.04 -8.06
C MET A 56 -6.56 -11.70 -8.69
N PRO A 57 -5.48 -11.65 -7.90
CA PRO A 57 -4.12 -11.35 -8.39
C PRO A 57 -3.68 -12.19 -9.59
N GLY A 58 -4.05 -13.46 -9.65
CA GLY A 58 -3.82 -14.34 -10.81
C GLY A 58 -4.47 -13.84 -12.10
N GLY A 59 -5.55 -13.08 -12.00
CA GLY A 59 -6.27 -12.53 -13.16
C GLY A 59 -5.91 -11.09 -13.51
N HIS A 60 -5.39 -10.29 -12.57
CA HIS A 60 -4.99 -8.89 -12.84
C HIS A 60 -3.49 -8.65 -12.78
N GLY A 61 -2.69 -9.61 -12.33
CA GLY A 61 -1.23 -9.60 -12.37
C GLY A 61 -0.52 -8.67 -11.39
N ALA A 62 -1.23 -7.97 -10.51
CA ALA A 62 -0.61 -7.28 -9.37
C ALA A 62 -0.57 -8.26 -8.19
N VAL A 63 0.51 -9.03 -8.12
CA VAL A 63 0.65 -10.15 -7.18
C VAL A 63 1.17 -9.73 -5.79
N ALA A 64 1.67 -8.49 -5.67
CA ALA A 64 2.16 -7.86 -4.45
C ALA A 64 2.29 -6.34 -4.70
N ASN A 65 2.86 -5.56 -3.78
CA ASN A 65 3.26 -4.16 -4.03
C ASN A 65 4.46 -4.06 -5.00
N GLY A 66 5.17 -5.16 -5.15
CA GLY A 66 6.27 -5.33 -6.10
C GLY A 66 6.57 -6.80 -6.35
N TRP A 67 7.31 -7.08 -7.42
CA TRP A 67 7.70 -8.44 -7.81
C TRP A 67 8.98 -8.42 -8.63
N TYR A 68 9.59 -9.59 -8.80
CA TYR A 68 10.72 -9.78 -9.67
C TYR A 68 10.28 -9.81 -11.14
N ASN A 69 10.84 -8.91 -11.94
CA ASN A 69 10.73 -8.92 -13.38
C ASN A 69 11.80 -9.87 -13.93
N ARG A 70 11.39 -11.04 -14.42
CA ARG A 70 12.31 -12.08 -14.87
C ARG A 70 13.08 -11.69 -16.13
N GLU A 71 12.49 -10.87 -17.01
CA GLU A 71 13.14 -10.42 -18.26
C GLU A 71 14.24 -9.40 -17.97
N MET A 72 14.05 -8.54 -16.98
CA MET A 72 15.00 -7.51 -16.59
C MET A 72 15.96 -7.98 -15.50
N ALA A 73 15.70 -9.12 -14.87
CA ALA A 73 16.38 -9.64 -13.69
C ALA A 73 16.39 -8.64 -12.51
N GLU A 74 15.31 -7.87 -12.36
CA GLU A 74 15.19 -6.83 -11.35
C GLU A 74 13.91 -6.98 -10.50
N VAL A 75 14.02 -6.71 -9.20
CA VAL A 75 12.86 -6.53 -8.33
C VAL A 75 12.36 -5.10 -8.46
N GLN A 76 11.06 -4.94 -8.68
CA GLN A 76 10.44 -3.63 -8.92
C GLN A 76 9.24 -3.41 -7.98
N PHE A 77 9.40 -2.51 -7.01
CA PHE A 77 8.33 -2.08 -6.10
C PHE A 77 7.74 -0.74 -6.52
N TRP A 78 6.47 -0.53 -6.19
CA TRP A 78 5.76 0.74 -6.22
C TRP A 78 5.72 1.41 -7.60
N LYS A 79 5.71 0.61 -8.67
CA LYS A 79 5.52 1.14 -10.02
C LYS A 79 4.11 1.66 -10.21
N GLN A 80 3.97 2.78 -10.93
CA GLN A 80 2.72 3.54 -11.03
C GLN A 80 1.93 3.30 -12.32
N SER A 81 2.50 2.58 -13.31
CA SER A 81 1.85 2.39 -14.61
C SER A 81 0.58 1.55 -14.51
N ASN A 82 -0.55 2.07 -14.98
CA ASN A 82 -1.82 1.35 -15.06
C ASN A 82 -1.78 0.14 -16.00
N HIS A 83 -0.83 0.12 -16.96
CA HIS A 83 -0.62 -1.02 -17.85
C HIS A 83 -0.14 -2.29 -17.12
N LEU A 84 0.37 -2.16 -15.89
CA LEU A 84 0.76 -3.32 -15.07
C LEU A 84 -0.44 -4.11 -14.56
N VAL A 85 -1.61 -3.47 -14.42
CA VAL A 85 -2.84 -4.14 -14.00
C VAL A 85 -3.57 -4.67 -15.23
N GLN A 86 -3.63 -5.98 -15.36
CA GLN A 86 -4.31 -6.66 -16.45
C GLN A 86 -5.83 -6.66 -16.26
N GLY A 87 -6.56 -6.83 -17.33
CA GLY A 87 -8.01 -6.83 -17.32
C GLY A 87 -8.63 -5.42 -17.39
N ARG A 88 -9.93 -5.43 -17.62
CA ARG A 88 -10.75 -4.23 -17.73
C ARG A 88 -10.96 -3.61 -16.36
N LYS A 89 -10.89 -2.29 -16.26
CA LYS A 89 -11.12 -1.55 -15.02
C LYS A 89 -12.58 -1.09 -14.95
N ILE A 90 -13.05 -0.90 -13.75
CA ILE A 90 -14.45 -0.52 -13.48
C ILE A 90 -14.88 0.75 -14.24
N TRP A 91 -14.00 1.75 -14.36
CA TRP A 91 -14.32 2.99 -15.07
C TRP A 91 -14.40 2.79 -16.59
N ASP A 92 -13.66 1.83 -17.16
CA ASP A 92 -13.75 1.51 -18.58
C ASP A 92 -15.09 0.81 -18.89
N GLU A 93 -15.51 -0.13 -18.02
CA GLU A 93 -16.81 -0.78 -18.17
C GLU A 93 -17.98 0.18 -17.97
N LEU A 94 -17.92 1.01 -16.93
CA LEU A 94 -18.98 1.99 -16.66
C LEU A 94 -19.13 3.02 -17.79
N ARG A 95 -18.04 3.41 -18.46
CA ARG A 95 -18.08 4.34 -19.60
C ARG A 95 -18.81 3.75 -20.81
N GLU A 96 -18.69 2.43 -21.02
CA GLU A 96 -19.43 1.75 -22.08
C GLU A 96 -20.92 1.56 -21.74
N LEU A 97 -21.20 1.23 -20.46
CA LEU A 97 -22.57 0.98 -20.00
C LEU A 97 -23.39 2.27 -19.82
N ALA A 98 -22.73 3.39 -19.58
CA ALA A 98 -23.39 4.63 -19.19
C ALA A 98 -22.77 5.84 -19.90
N PRO A 99 -23.34 6.31 -21.03
CA PRO A 99 -22.88 7.52 -21.72
C PRO A 99 -22.80 8.73 -20.78
N GLY A 100 -21.69 9.47 -20.84
CA GLY A 100 -21.43 10.62 -19.99
C GLY A 100 -20.83 10.27 -18.62
N PHE A 101 -20.51 8.99 -18.35
CA PHE A 101 -19.78 8.59 -17.16
C PHE A 101 -18.37 9.19 -17.15
N THR A 102 -17.96 9.67 -15.97
CA THR A 102 -16.61 10.19 -15.72
C THR A 102 -16.04 9.66 -14.39
N CYS A 103 -14.71 9.52 -14.33
CA CYS A 103 -14.01 8.98 -13.17
C CYS A 103 -12.84 9.86 -12.72
N ALA A 104 -12.76 10.14 -11.42
CA ALA A 104 -11.58 10.70 -10.77
C ALA A 104 -10.88 9.64 -9.92
N LYS A 105 -9.55 9.54 -10.03
CA LYS A 105 -8.74 8.57 -9.32
C LYS A 105 -7.62 9.29 -8.56
N LEU A 106 -7.78 9.41 -7.24
CA LEU A 106 -6.96 10.25 -6.38
C LEU A 106 -6.11 9.39 -5.45
N PHE A 107 -4.82 9.32 -5.72
CA PHE A 107 -3.82 8.53 -5.00
C PHE A 107 -4.05 7.02 -4.98
N TRP A 108 -5.08 6.52 -5.59
CA TRP A 108 -5.28 5.10 -5.82
C TRP A 108 -4.14 4.56 -6.68
N TRP A 109 -3.57 3.42 -6.34
CA TRP A 109 -2.33 2.94 -6.97
C TRP A 109 -2.48 2.61 -8.46
N TYR A 110 -1.38 2.47 -9.18
CA TYR A 110 -1.35 2.32 -10.65
C TYR A 110 -2.12 3.42 -11.38
N ASN A 111 -1.76 4.66 -11.06
CA ASN A 111 -2.52 5.83 -11.51
C ASN A 111 -1.94 6.52 -12.76
N MET A 112 -0.66 6.33 -13.07
CA MET A 112 -0.07 6.86 -14.30
C MET A 112 -0.61 6.10 -15.51
N TYR A 113 -0.91 6.84 -16.57
CA TYR A 113 -1.47 6.29 -17.83
C TYR A 113 -2.83 5.61 -17.64
N SER A 114 -3.54 5.93 -16.59
CA SER A 114 -4.92 5.48 -16.38
C SER A 114 -5.85 6.14 -17.39
N THR A 115 -6.89 5.41 -17.79
CA THR A 115 -8.01 5.91 -18.63
C THR A 115 -9.08 6.65 -17.82
N ALA A 116 -8.85 6.88 -16.51
CA ALA A 116 -9.68 7.78 -15.72
C ALA A 116 -9.58 9.23 -16.22
N ASP A 117 -10.64 10.01 -16.12
CA ASP A 117 -10.71 11.38 -16.67
C ASP A 117 -9.82 12.34 -15.88
N TRP A 118 -9.72 12.17 -14.56
CA TRP A 118 -8.84 12.92 -13.67
C TRP A 118 -8.06 11.98 -12.76
N SER A 119 -6.76 12.16 -12.72
CA SER A 119 -5.89 11.35 -11.85
C SER A 119 -4.83 12.19 -11.17
N ILE A 120 -4.54 11.87 -9.90
CA ILE A 120 -3.47 12.49 -9.11
C ILE A 120 -2.72 11.37 -8.38
N THR A 121 -1.39 11.39 -8.46
CA THR A 121 -0.53 10.40 -7.78
C THR A 121 0.81 11.01 -7.36
N PRO A 122 1.46 10.55 -6.28
CA PRO A 122 2.79 11.02 -5.92
C PRO A 122 3.79 10.59 -6.99
N ARG A 123 4.62 11.52 -7.46
CA ARG A 123 5.63 11.24 -8.48
C ARG A 123 6.84 12.14 -8.32
N PRO A 124 7.87 11.71 -7.55
CA PRO A 124 9.11 12.46 -7.48
C PRO A 124 9.79 12.57 -8.84
N ALA A 125 10.39 13.73 -9.12
CA ALA A 125 11.29 13.92 -10.25
C ALA A 125 12.74 13.59 -9.82
N TYR A 126 13.49 12.99 -10.73
CA TYR A 126 14.89 12.59 -10.55
C TYR A 126 15.76 13.30 -11.60
N PRO A 127 16.15 14.56 -11.41
CA PRO A 127 17.02 15.25 -12.32
C PRO A 127 18.41 14.60 -12.39
N ALA A 128 19.13 14.85 -13.49
CA ALA A 128 20.46 14.26 -13.76
C ALA A 128 21.53 14.60 -12.71
N ASP A 129 21.32 15.68 -11.95
CA ASP A 129 22.21 16.09 -10.85
C ASP A 129 22.10 15.19 -9.59
N GLY A 130 21.23 14.17 -9.62
CA GLY A 130 21.03 13.20 -8.53
C GLY A 130 20.09 13.66 -7.41
N ARG A 131 19.42 14.82 -7.55
CA ARG A 131 18.39 15.24 -6.58
C ARG A 131 17.13 14.38 -6.71
N LYS A 132 16.41 14.24 -5.61
CA LYS A 132 15.01 13.81 -5.58
C LYS A 132 14.14 15.03 -5.28
N VAL A 133 13.31 15.43 -6.24
CA VAL A 133 12.39 16.57 -6.09
C VAL A 133 10.99 16.04 -5.92
N PHE A 134 10.35 16.35 -4.79
CA PHE A 134 9.00 15.90 -4.51
C PHE A 134 7.99 16.61 -5.40
N ASP A 135 7.09 15.83 -5.99
CA ASP A 135 6.06 16.32 -6.89
C ASP A 135 4.93 15.33 -7.05
N ILE A 136 3.88 15.72 -7.76
CA ILE A 136 2.76 14.90 -8.16
C ILE A 136 2.70 14.77 -9.69
N TYR A 137 2.17 13.66 -10.16
CA TYR A 137 1.74 13.45 -11.53
C TYR A 137 0.21 13.58 -11.60
N THR A 138 -0.30 14.18 -12.67
CA THR A 138 -1.75 14.30 -12.91
C THR A 138 -2.11 13.90 -14.34
N GLY A 139 -3.30 13.40 -14.50
CA GLY A 139 -3.97 13.26 -15.78
C GLY A 139 -5.29 14.05 -15.74
N PRO A 140 -5.51 15.06 -16.62
CA PRO A 140 -4.57 15.67 -17.54
C PRO A 140 -3.42 16.43 -16.82
N MET A 141 -2.33 16.67 -17.53
CA MET A 141 -1.13 17.29 -16.94
C MET A 141 -1.38 18.74 -16.49
N SER A 142 -2.28 19.48 -17.14
CA SER A 142 -2.66 20.85 -16.75
C SER A 142 -3.17 20.95 -15.31
N LEU A 143 -3.87 19.93 -14.85
CA LEU A 143 -4.42 19.83 -13.51
C LEU A 143 -3.37 20.04 -12.40
N ARG A 144 -2.11 19.62 -12.66
CA ARG A 144 -1.01 19.69 -11.69
C ARG A 144 -0.75 21.14 -11.25
N GLN A 145 -0.68 22.06 -12.20
CA GLN A 145 -0.39 23.48 -11.87
C GLN A 145 -1.59 24.15 -11.19
N GLU A 146 -2.80 23.82 -11.63
CA GLU A 146 -4.03 24.38 -11.08
C GLU A 146 -4.20 23.96 -9.60
N ILE A 147 -4.06 22.67 -9.30
CA ILE A 147 -4.24 22.17 -7.93
C ILE A 147 -3.14 22.64 -7.00
N LYS A 148 -1.88 22.73 -7.47
CA LYS A 148 -0.76 23.27 -6.68
C LYS A 148 -0.94 24.76 -6.38
N LYS A 149 -1.50 25.53 -7.32
CA LYS A 149 -1.82 26.94 -7.11
C LYS A 149 -2.84 27.14 -5.98
N ASP A 150 -3.85 26.29 -5.92
CA ASP A 150 -4.98 26.44 -5.01
C ASP A 150 -4.76 25.76 -3.65
N LEU A 151 -4.13 24.58 -3.63
CA LEU A 151 -3.93 23.78 -2.41
C LEU A 151 -2.47 23.80 -1.90
N GLY A 152 -1.55 24.36 -2.65
CA GLY A 152 -0.12 24.27 -2.35
C GLY A 152 0.49 22.92 -2.75
N GLU A 153 1.76 22.74 -2.40
CA GLU A 153 2.51 21.54 -2.67
C GLU A 153 1.98 20.36 -1.85
N PHE A 154 1.96 19.17 -2.46
CA PHE A 154 1.66 17.94 -1.71
C PHE A 154 2.71 17.69 -0.63
N PRO A 155 2.34 17.46 0.64
CA PRO A 155 3.27 17.28 1.76
C PRO A 155 3.96 15.91 1.72
N PHE A 156 4.72 15.65 0.68
CA PHE A 156 5.33 14.37 0.35
C PHE A 156 6.11 13.71 1.51
N PRO A 157 6.87 14.46 2.36
CA PRO A 157 7.57 13.86 3.48
C PRO A 157 6.66 13.19 4.52
N THR A 158 5.37 13.58 4.57
CA THR A 158 4.38 12.99 5.49
C THR A 158 3.58 11.85 4.85
N PHE A 159 3.80 11.59 3.55
CA PHE A 159 3.15 10.47 2.84
C PHE A 159 3.86 9.13 3.09
N TRP A 160 5.20 9.13 3.21
CA TRP A 160 5.98 7.95 3.57
C TRP A 160 7.34 8.35 4.14
N GLY A 161 7.82 7.60 5.13
CA GLY A 161 9.10 7.82 5.80
C GLY A 161 8.94 8.28 7.25
N PRO A 162 10.02 8.72 7.92
CA PRO A 162 10.00 9.00 9.37
C PRO A 162 9.07 10.14 9.80
N ALA A 163 8.65 11.00 8.88
CA ALA A 163 7.69 12.08 9.17
C ALA A 163 6.23 11.64 8.96
N ALA A 164 5.98 10.50 8.34
CA ALA A 164 4.64 9.98 8.12
C ALA A 164 4.00 9.57 9.46
N GLY A 165 2.77 9.99 9.70
CA GLY A 165 2.10 9.75 10.97
C GLY A 165 2.70 10.47 12.18
N VAL A 166 3.60 11.44 11.99
CA VAL A 166 4.27 12.19 13.06
C VAL A 166 4.11 13.69 12.83
N LYS A 167 3.91 14.45 13.91
CA LYS A 167 3.87 15.92 13.82
C LYS A 167 5.23 16.45 13.32
N SER A 168 5.22 17.19 12.22
CA SER A 168 6.42 17.67 11.54
C SER A 168 6.25 19.11 11.10
N PRO A 169 7.33 19.80 10.70
CA PRO A 169 7.26 21.15 10.12
C PRO A 169 6.44 21.24 8.84
N GLN A 170 6.23 20.13 8.13
CA GLN A 170 5.43 20.05 6.90
C GLN A 170 3.94 19.90 7.18
N GLY A 171 3.53 19.80 8.45
CA GLY A 171 2.14 19.70 8.88
C GLY A 171 1.94 18.69 10.02
N GLY A 172 0.67 18.40 10.36
CA GLY A 172 0.30 17.38 11.33
C GLY A 172 0.56 15.97 10.81
N PRO A 173 0.36 14.95 11.66
CA PRO A 173 0.56 13.54 11.29
C PRO A 173 -0.34 13.09 10.14
N ASP A 174 -1.46 13.74 9.94
CA ASP A 174 -2.48 13.49 8.92
C ASP A 174 -2.34 14.36 7.65
N ALA A 175 -1.27 15.15 7.52
CA ALA A 175 -1.14 16.17 6.48
C ALA A 175 -1.31 15.63 5.06
N ALA A 176 -0.74 14.46 4.74
CA ALA A 176 -0.89 13.84 3.42
C ALA A 176 -2.36 13.45 3.14
N SER A 177 -3.03 12.77 4.07
CA SER A 177 -4.44 12.39 3.92
C SER A 177 -5.36 13.60 3.84
N ARG A 178 -5.07 14.65 4.61
CA ARG A 178 -5.83 15.92 4.56
C ARG A 178 -5.68 16.59 3.19
N TRP A 179 -4.47 16.67 2.65
CA TRP A 179 -4.26 17.22 1.31
C TRP A 179 -4.98 16.40 0.22
N ILE A 180 -4.95 15.06 0.33
CA ILE A 180 -5.68 14.17 -0.59
C ILE A 180 -7.20 14.42 -0.48
N ALA A 181 -7.74 14.56 0.72
CA ALA A 181 -9.14 14.86 0.94
C ALA A 181 -9.53 16.23 0.34
N GLU A 182 -8.70 17.27 0.53
CA GLU A 182 -8.94 18.58 -0.08
C GLU A 182 -8.82 18.53 -1.61
N SER A 183 -7.92 17.71 -2.17
CA SER A 183 -7.84 17.48 -3.62
C SER A 183 -9.11 16.82 -4.16
N ALA A 184 -9.72 15.91 -3.40
CA ALA A 184 -10.99 15.30 -3.78
C ALA A 184 -12.15 16.32 -3.80
N LYS A 185 -12.23 17.18 -2.81
CA LYS A 185 -13.20 18.29 -2.78
C LYS A 185 -12.96 19.28 -3.93
N TRP A 186 -11.69 19.57 -4.23
CA TRP A 186 -11.30 20.44 -5.33
C TRP A 186 -11.74 19.89 -6.68
N ILE A 187 -11.50 18.59 -6.94
CA ILE A 187 -11.96 17.89 -8.15
C ILE A 187 -13.49 17.88 -8.23
N GLU A 188 -14.16 17.56 -7.13
CA GLU A 188 -15.62 17.54 -7.06
C GLU A 188 -16.24 18.90 -7.42
N ASN A 189 -15.70 19.98 -6.88
CA ASN A 189 -16.20 21.32 -7.10
C ASN A 189 -16.08 21.79 -8.56
N ARG A 190 -15.05 21.33 -9.29
CA ARG A 190 -14.75 21.77 -10.67
C ARG A 190 -15.28 20.83 -11.74
N HIS A 191 -15.19 19.52 -11.49
CA HIS A 191 -15.39 18.52 -12.55
C HIS A 191 -16.60 17.64 -12.32
N ARG A 192 -17.09 17.51 -11.06
CA ARG A 192 -18.29 16.75 -10.70
C ARG A 192 -18.27 15.31 -11.26
N PRO A 193 -17.23 14.50 -11.03
CA PRO A 193 -17.11 13.16 -11.55
C PRO A 193 -18.30 12.28 -11.14
N THR A 194 -18.61 11.28 -11.95
CA THR A 194 -19.63 10.26 -11.61
C THR A 194 -19.10 9.30 -10.54
N LEU A 195 -17.83 8.92 -10.66
CA LEU A 195 -17.13 8.07 -9.69
C LEU A 195 -15.84 8.77 -9.23
N SER A 196 -15.66 8.90 -7.92
CA SER A 196 -14.41 9.34 -7.31
C SER A 196 -13.81 8.22 -6.48
N LEU A 197 -12.57 7.80 -6.77
CA LEU A 197 -11.79 6.85 -6.00
C LEU A 197 -10.73 7.62 -5.20
N ILE A 198 -10.81 7.60 -3.87
CA ILE A 198 -10.00 8.43 -2.96
C ILE A 198 -9.25 7.52 -2.01
N TYR A 199 -7.91 7.68 -1.89
CA TYR A 199 -7.04 6.88 -1.04
C TYR A 199 -6.52 7.70 0.14
N LEU A 200 -6.72 7.21 1.36
CA LEU A 200 -6.31 7.86 2.61
C LEU A 200 -5.42 6.92 3.43
N PRO A 201 -4.06 7.09 3.36
CA PRO A 201 -3.12 6.14 3.95
C PRO A 201 -2.84 6.35 5.44
N HIS A 202 -3.39 7.37 6.08
CA HIS A 202 -2.94 7.88 7.38
C HIS A 202 -2.82 6.83 8.50
N LEU A 203 -3.80 5.92 8.65
CA LEU A 203 -3.79 4.95 9.74
C LEU A 203 -2.66 3.91 9.61
N ASP A 204 -2.26 3.59 8.40
CA ASP A 204 -1.25 2.57 8.10
C ASP A 204 0.07 2.80 8.87
N TYR A 205 0.52 4.04 8.93
CA TYR A 205 1.86 4.39 9.42
C TYR A 205 2.07 4.05 10.90
N ASN A 206 1.18 4.53 11.77
CA ASN A 206 1.32 4.30 13.21
C ASN A 206 0.79 2.93 13.61
N LEU A 207 -0.15 2.35 12.87
CA LEU A 207 -0.52 0.94 13.07
C LEU A 207 0.69 0.01 12.83
N GLN A 208 1.54 0.28 11.83
CA GLN A 208 2.77 -0.49 11.63
C GLN A 208 3.86 -0.12 12.66
N ARG A 209 4.02 1.17 12.97
CA ARG A 209 5.07 1.64 13.87
C ARG A 209 4.83 1.27 15.32
N LEU A 210 3.62 1.43 15.82
CA LEU A 210 3.26 1.30 17.25
C LEU A 210 2.48 0.02 17.55
N GLY A 211 1.85 -0.55 16.51
CA GLY A 211 0.90 -1.65 16.64
C GLY A 211 -0.53 -1.16 16.94
N PRO A 212 -1.55 -1.94 16.53
CA PRO A 212 -2.95 -1.50 16.59
C PRO A 212 -3.50 -1.29 18.01
N LYS A 213 -2.87 -1.87 19.02
CA LYS A 213 -3.29 -1.75 20.45
C LYS A 213 -2.64 -0.58 21.18
N HIS A 214 -1.75 0.18 20.52
CA HIS A 214 -1.05 1.29 21.18
C HIS A 214 -2.00 2.46 21.45
N PRO A 215 -1.97 3.10 22.64
CA PRO A 215 -2.90 4.18 23.00
C PRO A 215 -2.88 5.38 22.05
N GLU A 216 -1.74 5.70 21.45
CA GLU A 216 -1.59 6.82 20.51
C GLU A 216 -2.42 6.63 19.23
N ILE A 217 -2.78 5.40 18.85
CA ILE A 217 -3.66 5.12 17.70
C ILE A 217 -5.01 5.83 17.82
N GLN A 218 -5.47 6.07 19.04
CA GLN A 218 -6.71 6.82 19.26
C GLN A 218 -6.65 8.26 18.70
N ALA A 219 -5.47 8.87 18.66
CA ALA A 219 -5.30 10.19 18.04
C ALA A 219 -5.41 10.13 16.51
N ASP A 220 -4.81 9.10 15.90
CA ASP A 220 -4.89 8.87 14.45
C ASP A 220 -6.31 8.53 14.02
N LEU A 221 -7.04 7.74 14.83
CA LEU A 221 -8.45 7.43 14.59
C LEU A 221 -9.33 8.68 14.61
N ARG A 222 -9.12 9.60 15.56
CA ARG A 222 -9.83 10.88 15.56
C ARG A 222 -9.51 11.72 14.32
N ALA A 223 -8.24 11.78 13.93
CA ALA A 223 -7.82 12.55 12.77
C ALA A 223 -8.44 12.01 11.47
N ILE A 224 -8.44 10.69 11.27
CA ILE A 224 -9.05 10.09 10.08
C ILE A 224 -10.58 10.18 10.09
N ASP A 225 -11.21 10.05 11.25
CA ASP A 225 -12.66 10.23 11.43
C ASP A 225 -13.09 11.64 11.01
N ASP A 226 -12.33 12.66 11.41
CA ASP A 226 -12.57 14.05 11.01
C ASP A 226 -12.42 14.25 9.50
N ILE A 227 -11.38 13.68 8.88
CA ILE A 227 -11.15 13.77 7.44
C ILE A 227 -12.28 13.08 6.66
N VAL A 228 -12.60 11.84 7.01
CA VAL A 228 -13.63 11.04 6.34
C VAL A 228 -15.02 11.65 6.54
N GLY A 229 -15.34 12.06 7.76
CA GLY A 229 -16.60 12.74 8.05
C GLY A 229 -16.74 14.07 7.30
N GLY A 230 -15.64 14.82 7.18
CA GLY A 230 -15.58 16.04 6.38
C GLY A 230 -15.78 15.80 4.87
N LEU A 231 -15.25 14.70 4.33
CA LEU A 231 -15.50 14.29 2.95
C LEU A 231 -16.96 13.86 2.73
N ILE A 232 -17.48 12.99 3.60
CA ILE A 232 -18.87 12.52 3.54
C ILE A 232 -19.84 13.72 3.57
N GLY A 233 -19.66 14.65 4.51
CA GLY A 233 -20.51 15.85 4.59
C GLY A 233 -20.41 16.74 3.34
N HIS A 234 -19.23 16.88 2.76
CA HIS A 234 -19.03 17.64 1.52
C HIS A 234 -19.75 17.00 0.32
N PHE A 235 -19.67 15.67 0.22
CA PHE A 235 -20.32 14.90 -0.84
C PHE A 235 -21.83 14.85 -0.67
N ASP A 236 -22.34 14.64 0.54
CA ASP A 236 -23.78 14.64 0.85
C ASP A 236 -24.46 15.96 0.42
N GLN A 237 -23.83 17.11 0.73
CA GLN A 237 -24.32 18.44 0.31
C GLN A 237 -24.41 18.62 -1.21
N ARG A 238 -23.73 17.79 -2.00
CA ARG A 238 -23.68 17.83 -3.47
C ARG A 238 -24.44 16.69 -4.14
N GLY A 239 -25.19 15.91 -3.36
CA GLY A 239 -25.93 14.76 -3.85
C GLY A 239 -25.03 13.64 -4.37
N VAL A 240 -23.81 13.51 -3.82
CA VAL A 240 -22.88 12.42 -4.11
C VAL A 240 -22.96 11.42 -2.96
N ALA A 241 -23.28 10.18 -3.27
CA ALA A 241 -23.31 9.12 -2.27
C ALA A 241 -21.89 8.65 -1.93
N SER A 242 -21.62 8.44 -0.65
CA SER A 242 -20.33 7.98 -0.17
C SER A 242 -20.32 6.48 0.12
N MET A 243 -19.21 5.83 -0.16
CA MET A 243 -18.83 4.50 0.31
C MET A 243 -17.47 4.60 1.01
N VAL A 244 -17.32 3.94 2.15
CA VAL A 244 -16.03 3.83 2.84
C VAL A 244 -15.59 2.38 2.77
N LEU A 245 -14.36 2.13 2.37
CA LEU A 245 -13.77 0.80 2.38
C LEU A 245 -12.32 0.83 2.87
N SER A 246 -11.77 -0.34 3.13
CA SER A 246 -10.35 -0.53 3.44
C SER A 246 -9.77 -1.72 2.66
N GLU A 247 -8.46 -1.90 2.74
CA GLU A 247 -7.70 -2.88 1.95
C GLU A 247 -7.31 -4.10 2.77
N TYR A 248 -6.97 -3.89 4.03
CA TYR A 248 -6.48 -4.88 4.99
C TYR A 248 -6.64 -4.35 6.42
N GLY A 249 -6.54 -5.26 7.38
CA GLY A 249 -6.27 -4.93 8.77
C GLY A 249 -4.80 -5.14 9.10
N ILE A 250 -4.31 -4.45 10.13
CA ILE A 250 -2.95 -4.57 10.63
C ILE A 250 -3.00 -5.27 11.97
N THR A 251 -2.23 -6.37 12.10
CA THR A 251 -2.13 -7.17 13.31
C THR A 251 -0.81 -6.91 14.04
N PRO A 252 -0.75 -7.11 15.37
CA PRO A 252 0.50 -6.95 16.12
C PRO A 252 1.54 -7.97 15.66
N VAL A 253 2.81 -7.52 15.53
CA VAL A 253 3.94 -8.38 15.20
C VAL A 253 5.10 -8.20 16.16
N ASP A 254 5.84 -9.28 16.41
CA ASP A 254 7.02 -9.34 17.27
C ASP A 254 8.16 -10.19 16.69
N THR A 255 7.90 -10.90 15.60
CA THR A 255 8.82 -11.85 14.99
C THR A 255 9.18 -11.42 13.56
N GLN A 256 10.48 -11.23 13.28
CA GLN A 256 11.00 -10.89 11.96
C GLN A 256 11.63 -12.12 11.32
N VAL A 257 11.32 -12.40 10.06
CA VAL A 257 11.85 -13.53 9.31
C VAL A 257 12.75 -12.99 8.18
N HIS A 258 14.03 -13.35 8.22
CA HIS A 258 15.04 -12.88 7.26
C HIS A 258 15.35 -13.95 6.21
N LEU A 259 14.40 -14.28 5.32
CA LEU A 259 14.56 -15.38 4.36
C LEU A 259 15.81 -15.25 3.50
N ASN A 260 16.12 -14.03 3.05
CA ASN A 260 17.31 -13.83 2.21
C ASN A 260 18.63 -14.01 2.95
N ARG A 261 18.69 -13.74 4.28
CA ARG A 261 19.85 -14.12 5.10
C ARG A 261 19.99 -15.64 5.18
N VAL A 262 18.88 -16.34 5.43
CA VAL A 262 18.85 -17.80 5.44
C VAL A 262 19.32 -18.37 4.08
N PHE A 263 18.82 -17.85 2.98
CA PHE A 263 19.22 -18.29 1.63
C PHE A 263 20.70 -18.00 1.34
N ARG A 264 21.21 -16.89 1.86
CA ARG A 264 22.63 -16.57 1.75
C ARG A 264 23.52 -17.55 2.53
N GLU A 265 23.11 -17.95 3.74
CA GLU A 265 23.80 -18.97 4.53
C GLU A 265 23.79 -20.35 3.85
N GLN A 266 22.76 -20.64 3.02
CA GLN A 266 22.71 -21.85 2.18
C GLN A 266 23.55 -21.73 0.90
N GLY A 267 24.13 -20.55 0.62
CA GLY A 267 24.89 -20.31 -0.63
C GLY A 267 24.03 -20.11 -1.87
N TRP A 268 22.72 -19.84 -1.73
CA TRP A 268 21.81 -19.66 -2.87
C TRP A 268 21.74 -18.22 -3.37
N ILE A 269 22.18 -17.24 -2.58
CA ILE A 269 22.20 -15.82 -2.97
C ILE A 269 23.60 -15.44 -3.48
N THR A 270 23.61 -14.80 -4.66
CA THR A 270 24.78 -14.14 -5.21
C THR A 270 24.76 -12.65 -4.87
N ILE A 271 25.91 -12.13 -4.44
CA ILE A 271 26.13 -10.74 -4.10
C ILE A 271 27.08 -10.10 -5.11
N LYS A 272 26.74 -8.88 -5.55
CA LYS A 272 27.66 -7.96 -6.20
C LYS A 272 28.21 -7.00 -5.14
N GLU A 273 29.53 -6.86 -5.09
CA GLU A 273 30.15 -5.84 -4.27
C GLU A 273 30.35 -4.57 -5.10
N GLU A 274 29.72 -3.47 -4.65
CA GLU A 274 29.88 -2.17 -5.28
C GLU A 274 30.22 -1.12 -4.21
N LEU A 275 31.35 -0.43 -4.38
CA LEU A 275 31.84 0.62 -3.48
C LEU A 275 31.90 0.17 -2.00
N GLY A 276 32.31 -1.08 -1.76
CA GLY A 276 32.40 -1.66 -0.42
C GLY A 276 31.03 -1.97 0.22
N ARG A 277 29.99 -2.13 -0.60
CA ARG A 277 28.62 -2.49 -0.19
C ARG A 277 28.13 -3.70 -0.95
N GLU A 278 27.29 -4.47 -0.31
CA GLU A 278 26.69 -5.66 -0.90
C GLU A 278 25.37 -5.35 -1.58
N LEU A 279 25.25 -5.76 -2.84
CA LEU A 279 24.01 -5.68 -3.61
C LEU A 279 23.54 -7.08 -3.99
N LEU A 280 22.24 -7.35 -3.83
CA LEU A 280 21.65 -8.61 -4.27
C LEU A 280 21.67 -8.70 -5.80
N ASP A 281 22.29 -9.74 -6.35
CA ASP A 281 22.17 -10.10 -7.74
C ASP A 281 21.04 -11.13 -7.92
N CYS A 282 19.84 -10.63 -8.23
CA CYS A 282 18.67 -11.48 -8.41
C CYS A 282 18.84 -12.46 -9.59
N GLY A 283 19.49 -12.01 -10.68
CA GLY A 283 19.66 -12.81 -11.88
C GLY A 283 20.66 -13.95 -11.73
N ALA A 284 21.71 -13.74 -10.93
CA ALA A 284 22.76 -14.74 -10.67
C ALA A 284 22.46 -15.62 -9.45
N SER A 285 21.52 -15.24 -8.59
CA SER A 285 21.13 -16.03 -7.42
C SER A 285 20.39 -17.30 -7.83
N GLN A 286 20.65 -18.42 -7.17
CA GLN A 286 19.90 -19.67 -7.36
C GLN A 286 18.46 -19.55 -6.84
N ALA A 287 18.28 -18.90 -5.68
CA ALA A 287 16.99 -18.57 -5.12
C ALA A 287 17.08 -17.31 -4.25
N PHE A 288 16.00 -16.52 -4.21
CA PHE A 288 15.85 -15.35 -3.35
C PHE A 288 14.39 -15.05 -3.07
N ALA A 289 14.13 -14.31 -1.99
CA ALA A 289 12.79 -13.90 -1.58
C ALA A 289 12.56 -12.40 -1.85
N VAL A 290 11.39 -12.07 -2.37
CA VAL A 290 10.87 -10.71 -2.47
C VAL A 290 9.81 -10.55 -1.39
N ALA A 291 10.22 -9.97 -0.26
CA ALA A 291 9.40 -9.80 0.92
C ALA A 291 8.43 -8.62 0.78
N ASP A 292 7.17 -8.83 1.15
CA ASP A 292 6.13 -7.82 1.18
C ASP A 292 5.22 -8.05 2.40
N HIS A 293 5.59 -7.42 3.53
CA HIS A 293 4.89 -7.57 4.81
C HIS A 293 4.87 -9.02 5.33
N GLN A 294 3.68 -9.62 5.44
CA GLN A 294 3.49 -11.00 5.92
C GLN A 294 3.48 -12.05 4.80
N ALA A 295 3.81 -11.64 3.57
CA ALA A 295 3.97 -12.55 2.45
C ALA A 295 5.33 -12.35 1.78
N ALA A 296 5.92 -13.41 1.23
CA ALA A 296 7.15 -13.33 0.46
C ALA A 296 7.05 -14.23 -0.78
N HIS A 297 7.25 -13.62 -1.95
CA HIS A 297 7.40 -14.36 -3.20
C HIS A 297 8.83 -14.86 -3.30
N ILE A 298 9.01 -16.17 -3.44
CA ILE A 298 10.30 -16.82 -3.55
C ILE A 298 10.51 -17.23 -5.01
N TYR A 299 11.56 -16.69 -5.61
CA TYR A 299 11.95 -16.99 -6.98
C TYR A 299 13.11 -17.96 -6.96
N VAL A 300 12.96 -19.08 -7.68
CA VAL A 300 13.94 -20.16 -7.75
C VAL A 300 14.44 -20.25 -9.18
N ASN A 301 15.60 -19.65 -9.44
CA ASN A 301 16.22 -19.66 -10.77
C ASN A 301 16.82 -21.04 -11.09
N ASP A 302 17.35 -21.74 -10.09
CA ASP A 302 17.79 -23.15 -10.21
C ASP A 302 16.68 -24.09 -9.72
N ARG A 303 15.92 -24.63 -10.65
CA ARG A 303 14.78 -25.51 -10.34
C ARG A 303 15.17 -26.79 -9.61
N SER A 304 16.41 -27.21 -9.69
CA SER A 304 16.88 -28.44 -9.03
C SER A 304 16.84 -28.33 -7.51
N ILE A 305 16.89 -27.09 -6.95
CA ILE A 305 16.88 -26.86 -5.51
C ILE A 305 15.50 -26.46 -4.94
N GLU A 306 14.44 -26.39 -5.75
CA GLU A 306 13.12 -25.87 -5.31
C GLU A 306 12.59 -26.61 -4.05
N SER A 307 12.71 -27.94 -4.03
CA SER A 307 12.30 -28.74 -2.85
C SER A 307 13.15 -28.43 -1.62
N ALA A 308 14.44 -28.18 -1.78
CA ALA A 308 15.32 -27.80 -0.68
C ALA A 308 14.99 -26.39 -0.16
N VAL A 309 14.72 -25.44 -1.06
CA VAL A 309 14.26 -24.09 -0.70
C VAL A 309 12.96 -24.16 0.10
N ARG A 310 11.96 -24.90 -0.38
CA ARG A 310 10.70 -25.12 0.33
C ARG A 310 10.93 -25.66 1.73
N ALA A 311 11.70 -26.72 1.86
CA ALA A 311 11.98 -27.36 3.15
C ALA A 311 12.73 -26.46 4.16
N VAL A 312 13.60 -25.57 3.68
CA VAL A 312 14.30 -24.58 4.51
C VAL A 312 13.35 -23.50 4.98
N VAL A 313 12.48 -22.99 4.09
CA VAL A 313 11.51 -21.93 4.42
C VAL A 313 10.46 -22.43 5.40
N GLU A 314 9.92 -23.62 5.22
CA GLU A 314 8.93 -24.25 6.12
C GLU A 314 9.45 -24.43 7.56
N LYS A 315 10.76 -24.55 7.73
CA LYS A 315 11.40 -24.67 9.06
C LYS A 315 11.56 -23.34 9.80
N GLN A 316 11.36 -22.19 9.12
CA GLN A 316 11.54 -20.91 9.80
C GLN A 316 10.41 -20.65 10.81
N PRO A 317 10.73 -20.29 12.07
CA PRO A 317 9.74 -20.21 13.15
C PRO A 317 8.56 -19.27 12.89
N GLY A 318 8.77 -18.20 12.11
CA GLY A 318 7.75 -17.21 11.75
C GLY A 318 6.93 -17.56 10.50
N VAL A 319 7.21 -18.68 9.82
CA VAL A 319 6.46 -19.12 8.63
C VAL A 319 5.29 -20.00 9.06
N ALA A 320 4.12 -19.71 8.51
CA ALA A 320 2.89 -20.50 8.73
C ALA A 320 2.63 -21.51 7.60
N ARG A 321 2.84 -21.09 6.35
CA ARG A 321 2.55 -21.91 5.17
C ARG A 321 3.47 -21.52 4.01
N VAL A 322 3.87 -22.49 3.21
CA VAL A 322 4.52 -22.28 1.91
C VAL A 322 3.66 -22.93 0.84
N VAL A 323 3.31 -22.18 -0.20
CA VAL A 323 2.53 -22.69 -1.34
C VAL A 323 3.35 -22.61 -2.63
N GLY A 324 3.17 -23.57 -3.52
CA GLY A 324 3.84 -23.65 -4.81
C GLY A 324 2.98 -24.35 -5.85
N GLY A 325 3.38 -24.33 -7.13
CA GLY A 325 2.64 -25.02 -8.19
C GLY A 325 1.14 -24.70 -8.18
N ALA A 326 0.31 -25.73 -8.18
CA ALA A 326 -1.15 -25.61 -8.21
C ALA A 326 -1.76 -25.00 -6.93
N GLU A 327 -1.08 -25.09 -5.77
CA GLU A 327 -1.57 -24.53 -4.50
C GLU A 327 -1.72 -23.00 -4.56
N LYS A 328 -0.97 -22.31 -5.44
CA LYS A 328 -1.09 -20.85 -5.62
C LYS A 328 -2.46 -20.44 -6.18
N ALA A 329 -3.09 -21.30 -6.97
CA ALA A 329 -4.43 -21.03 -7.51
C ALA A 329 -5.50 -20.96 -6.41
N GLU A 330 -5.36 -21.72 -5.31
CA GLU A 330 -6.25 -21.65 -4.15
C GLU A 330 -6.26 -20.26 -3.50
N LEU A 331 -5.14 -19.55 -3.58
CA LEU A 331 -4.97 -18.20 -3.07
C LEU A 331 -5.23 -17.12 -4.13
N GLY A 332 -5.58 -17.52 -5.36
CA GLY A 332 -5.72 -16.59 -6.49
C GLY A 332 -4.40 -15.97 -6.94
N LEU A 333 -3.27 -16.63 -6.73
CA LEU A 333 -1.92 -16.17 -7.04
C LEU A 333 -1.29 -16.87 -8.26
N ASP A 334 -2.07 -17.59 -9.04
CA ASP A 334 -1.59 -18.29 -10.25
C ASP A 334 -1.34 -17.29 -11.39
N HIS A 335 -0.16 -16.67 -11.35
CA HIS A 335 0.30 -15.70 -12.35
C HIS A 335 1.81 -15.82 -12.56
N PRO A 336 2.35 -15.60 -13.80
CA PRO A 336 3.79 -15.66 -14.08
C PRO A 336 4.67 -14.70 -13.27
N ARG A 337 4.11 -13.60 -12.76
CA ARG A 337 4.80 -12.65 -11.88
C ARG A 337 4.96 -13.15 -10.45
N SER A 338 4.13 -14.10 -10.02
CA SER A 338 4.26 -14.69 -8.69
C SER A 338 5.57 -15.46 -8.56
N GLY A 339 6.08 -15.54 -7.35
CA GLY A 339 7.19 -16.44 -7.03
C GLY A 339 6.87 -17.89 -7.38
N ASP A 340 7.88 -18.69 -7.55
CA ASP A 340 7.74 -20.14 -7.74
C ASP A 340 7.11 -20.77 -6.49
N LEU A 341 7.54 -20.26 -5.33
CA LEU A 341 6.90 -20.49 -4.03
C LEU A 341 6.44 -19.15 -3.45
N VAL A 342 5.42 -19.21 -2.60
CA VAL A 342 4.96 -18.05 -1.79
C VAL A 342 4.93 -18.49 -0.33
N ALA A 343 5.70 -17.81 0.51
CA ALA A 343 5.67 -17.99 1.95
C ALA A 343 4.68 -17.02 2.58
N LEU A 344 3.84 -17.53 3.49
CA LEU A 344 2.94 -16.77 4.32
C LEU A 344 3.42 -16.83 5.77
N ALA A 345 3.54 -15.70 6.43
CA ALA A 345 3.97 -15.61 7.80
C ALA A 345 2.86 -16.05 8.78
N LYS A 346 3.23 -16.39 10.00
CA LYS A 346 2.30 -16.41 11.13
C LYS A 346 1.78 -14.99 11.38
N GLU A 347 0.61 -14.87 11.97
CA GLU A 347 -0.04 -13.57 12.19
C GLU A 347 0.83 -12.58 12.98
N ASN A 348 1.68 -13.07 13.90
CA ASN A 348 2.61 -12.26 14.69
C ASN A 348 3.99 -12.09 14.05
N ALA A 349 4.20 -12.54 12.80
CA ALA A 349 5.48 -12.48 12.11
C ALA A 349 5.38 -11.73 10.79
N TRP A 350 6.51 -11.25 10.27
CA TRP A 350 6.61 -10.59 8.99
C TRP A 350 7.98 -10.81 8.34
N PHE A 351 8.10 -10.60 7.02
CA PHE A 351 9.31 -10.86 6.25
C PHE A 351 10.08 -9.57 5.98
N THR A 352 11.40 -9.61 6.21
CA THR A 352 12.30 -8.53 5.78
C THR A 352 12.92 -8.85 4.43
N TYR A 353 13.41 -7.81 3.73
CA TYR A 353 14.18 -7.98 2.48
C TYR A 353 15.69 -8.17 2.72
N TYR A 354 16.17 -8.14 3.98
CA TYR A 354 17.58 -8.12 4.33
C TYR A 354 18.30 -9.39 3.86
N TYR A 355 19.37 -9.19 3.08
CA TYR A 355 20.20 -10.25 2.52
C TYR A 355 21.67 -10.18 2.96
N TRP A 356 22.14 -9.03 3.49
CA TRP A 356 23.49 -8.88 4.04
C TRP A 356 23.56 -9.54 5.43
N LEU A 357 24.76 -10.11 5.75
CA LEU A 357 25.02 -10.73 7.04
C LEU A 357 25.68 -9.78 8.02
N ASP A 358 26.41 -8.77 7.53
CA ASP A 358 27.03 -7.69 8.31
C ASP A 358 26.37 -6.36 7.94
N ASP A 359 25.81 -5.67 8.91
CA ASP A 359 25.17 -4.36 8.73
C ASP A 359 26.13 -3.25 8.27
N ALA A 360 27.46 -3.45 8.47
CA ALA A 360 28.48 -2.56 7.91
C ALA A 360 28.57 -2.64 6.38
N LEU A 361 28.18 -3.77 5.80
CA LEU A 361 28.18 -4.02 4.35
C LEU A 361 26.80 -3.80 3.71
N ALA A 362 25.78 -3.45 4.51
CA ALA A 362 24.44 -3.15 4.00
C ALA A 362 24.49 -2.13 2.84
N PRO A 363 23.64 -2.26 1.81
CA PRO A 363 23.62 -1.31 0.70
C PRO A 363 23.31 0.11 1.19
N ASP A 364 23.78 1.12 0.48
CA ASP A 364 23.63 2.53 0.86
C ASP A 364 22.16 2.95 0.99
N PHE A 365 21.30 2.38 0.15
CA PHE A 365 19.87 2.66 0.18
C PHE A 365 19.15 2.07 1.41
N ALA A 366 19.72 1.07 2.09
CA ALA A 366 19.08 0.42 3.24
C ALA A 366 18.80 1.40 4.39
N ARG A 367 19.66 2.40 4.58
CA ARG A 367 19.51 3.44 5.60
C ARG A 367 18.78 4.70 5.12
N CYS A 368 18.13 4.62 3.95
CA CYS A 368 17.39 5.72 3.33
C CYS A 368 15.95 5.35 3.07
N VAL A 369 15.09 6.37 2.90
CA VAL A 369 13.76 6.19 2.29
C VAL A 369 13.94 6.08 0.78
N ASP A 370 14.01 4.85 0.29
CA ASP A 370 14.23 4.55 -1.14
C ASP A 370 13.44 3.33 -1.61
N ILE A 371 12.14 3.47 -1.67
CA ILE A 371 11.16 2.41 -1.96
C ILE A 371 11.33 1.74 -3.35
N HIS A 372 12.08 2.37 -4.27
CA HIS A 372 12.26 1.84 -5.63
C HIS A 372 13.56 1.05 -5.82
N ARG A 373 14.52 1.20 -4.92
CA ARG A 373 15.81 0.49 -4.99
C ARG A 373 15.86 -0.74 -4.08
N LYS A 374 15.04 -0.76 -3.03
CA LYS A 374 14.96 -1.91 -2.11
C LYS A 374 14.30 -3.09 -2.80
N PRO A 375 14.89 -4.29 -2.73
CA PRO A 375 14.33 -5.50 -3.35
C PRO A 375 13.24 -6.14 -2.46
N GLY A 376 12.47 -5.34 -1.76
CA GLY A 376 11.37 -5.73 -0.90
C GLY A 376 10.78 -4.54 -0.17
N TYR A 377 9.66 -4.74 0.49
CA TYR A 377 9.02 -3.74 1.33
C TYR A 377 9.80 -3.55 2.64
N ASP A 378 9.93 -2.30 3.06
CA ASP A 378 10.67 -1.96 4.28
C ASP A 378 9.90 -0.99 5.18
N PRO A 379 9.11 -1.48 6.16
CA PRO A 379 8.40 -0.62 7.11
C PRO A 379 9.35 0.09 8.09
N VAL A 380 10.62 -0.33 8.17
CA VAL A 380 11.64 0.33 8.98
C VAL A 380 11.91 1.75 8.49
N GLU A 381 11.57 2.07 7.23
CA GLU A 381 11.59 3.44 6.70
C GLU A 381 10.70 4.43 7.48
N LEU A 382 9.75 3.95 8.27
CA LEU A 382 8.90 4.79 9.12
C LEU A 382 9.65 5.32 10.37
N PHE A 383 10.86 4.83 10.66
CA PHE A 383 11.58 5.17 11.88
C PHE A 383 12.80 6.06 11.58
N LEU A 384 13.11 6.93 12.53
CA LEU A 384 14.45 7.49 12.64
C LEU A 384 15.31 6.52 13.46
N ASP A 385 16.56 6.33 13.03
CA ASP A 385 17.50 5.46 13.73
C ASP A 385 17.68 5.96 15.18
N PRO A 386 17.27 5.17 16.18
CA PRO A 386 17.34 5.56 17.59
C PRO A 386 18.77 5.69 18.10
N THR A 387 19.76 5.15 17.39
CA THR A 387 21.17 5.24 17.76
C THR A 387 21.79 6.59 17.37
N LEU A 388 21.11 7.43 16.59
CA LEU A 388 21.60 8.75 16.22
C LEU A 388 21.59 9.71 17.40
N ILE A 389 22.74 10.23 17.78
CA ILE A 389 22.92 11.14 18.94
C ILE A 389 22.16 12.47 18.72
N ALA A 390 22.14 13.00 17.50
CA ALA A 390 21.50 14.28 17.18
C ALA A 390 20.79 14.23 15.81
N PRO A 391 19.70 13.45 15.67
CA PRO A 391 19.07 13.22 14.35
C PRO A 391 18.62 14.52 13.68
N LYS A 392 18.11 15.50 14.42
CA LYS A 392 17.71 16.81 13.87
C LYS A 392 18.88 17.57 13.27
N LEU A 393 20.06 17.57 13.93
CA LEU A 393 21.26 18.23 13.41
C LEU A 393 21.79 17.49 12.16
N LYS A 394 21.79 16.17 12.17
CA LYS A 394 22.16 15.36 11.00
C LYS A 394 21.26 15.68 9.83
N ILE A 395 19.96 15.68 10.00
CA ILE A 395 18.98 16.03 8.96
C ILE A 395 19.19 17.45 8.45
N ALA A 396 19.34 18.44 9.35
CA ALA A 396 19.60 19.84 8.98
C ALA A 396 20.89 19.98 8.16
N SER A 397 21.96 19.33 8.56
CA SER A 397 23.24 19.28 7.84
C SER A 397 23.09 18.68 6.43
N ARG A 398 22.35 17.58 6.29
CA ARG A 398 22.06 16.95 4.99
C ARG A 398 21.23 17.88 4.09
N LEU A 399 20.19 18.53 4.66
CA LEU A 399 19.37 19.50 3.92
C LEU A 399 20.15 20.73 3.49
N LEU A 400 21.06 21.22 4.34
CA LEU A 400 21.96 22.33 3.99
C LEU A 400 22.89 21.94 2.84
N LYS A 401 23.53 20.77 2.88
CA LYS A 401 24.34 20.24 1.76
C LYS A 401 23.52 20.18 0.47
N LYS A 402 22.29 19.67 0.52
CA LYS A 402 21.37 19.64 -0.63
C LYS A 402 21.09 21.06 -1.17
N LYS A 403 20.82 22.04 -0.27
CA LYS A 403 20.56 23.44 -0.65
C LYS A 403 21.76 24.09 -1.32
N LEU A 404 22.97 23.70 -0.90
CA LEU A 404 24.23 24.18 -1.48
C LEU A 404 24.63 23.44 -2.77
N GLY A 405 23.78 22.51 -3.27
CA GLY A 405 24.03 21.79 -4.52
C GLY A 405 24.91 20.53 -4.39
N PHE A 406 25.28 20.14 -3.17
CA PHE A 406 26.05 18.92 -2.95
C PHE A 406 25.14 17.68 -2.99
N ARG A 407 25.67 16.59 -3.52
CA ARG A 407 25.05 15.26 -3.35
C ARG A 407 25.13 14.87 -1.88
N MET A 408 24.07 14.26 -1.39
CA MET A 408 24.01 13.77 -0.01
C MET A 408 23.14 12.53 0.09
N LEU A 409 23.47 11.68 1.02
CA LEU A 409 22.66 10.54 1.43
C LEU A 409 21.88 10.92 2.69
N MET A 410 20.56 10.70 2.71
CA MET A 410 19.72 10.90 3.89
C MET A 410 19.67 9.62 4.71
N ASP A 411 20.80 9.23 5.25
CA ASP A 411 21.09 8.01 5.99
C ASP A 411 20.59 8.07 7.46
N VAL A 412 19.28 8.10 7.64
CA VAL A 412 18.63 8.29 8.94
C VAL A 412 17.73 7.14 9.35
N ILE A 413 17.60 6.12 8.50
CA ILE A 413 16.76 4.94 8.73
C ILE A 413 17.58 3.87 9.45
N PRO A 414 17.04 3.23 10.51
CA PRO A 414 17.70 2.11 11.17
C PRO A 414 17.71 0.84 10.30
N LEU A 415 18.47 -0.16 10.71
CA LEU A 415 18.43 -1.53 10.18
C LEU A 415 17.80 -2.50 11.19
N ASP A 416 17.19 -1.99 12.24
CA ASP A 416 16.57 -2.78 13.29
C ASP A 416 15.09 -3.07 12.96
N ALA A 417 14.84 -4.24 12.40
CA ALA A 417 13.51 -4.70 12.05
C ALA A 417 12.61 -4.95 13.27
N SER A 418 13.17 -5.08 14.49
CA SER A 418 12.40 -5.31 15.72
C SER A 418 11.57 -4.10 16.16
N LEU A 419 11.83 -2.92 15.56
CA LEU A 419 11.08 -1.69 15.82
C LEU A 419 9.64 -1.77 15.28
N VAL A 420 9.39 -2.56 14.26
CA VAL A 420 8.06 -2.72 13.65
C VAL A 420 7.15 -3.49 14.59
N LYS A 421 5.95 -2.95 14.88
CA LYS A 421 4.99 -3.49 15.85
C LYS A 421 3.66 -3.91 15.24
N GLY A 422 3.42 -3.62 13.99
CA GLY A 422 2.25 -4.05 13.25
C GLY A 422 2.60 -4.40 11.80
N SER A 423 1.90 -5.36 11.24
CA SER A 423 2.05 -5.76 9.84
C SER A 423 0.74 -6.32 9.30
N HIS A 424 0.71 -6.57 7.99
CA HIS A 424 -0.43 -7.12 7.27
C HIS A 424 0.07 -8.00 6.12
N GLY A 425 -0.82 -8.71 5.44
CA GLY A 425 -0.43 -9.55 4.30
C GLY A 425 -1.08 -10.93 4.32
N VAL A 426 -1.44 -11.43 5.50
CA VAL A 426 -2.20 -12.67 5.70
C VAL A 426 -3.63 -12.37 6.17
N VAL A 427 -4.45 -13.40 6.27
CA VAL A 427 -5.81 -13.30 6.82
C VAL A 427 -5.71 -13.26 8.34
N PRO A 428 -6.17 -12.19 9.03
CA PRO A 428 -6.23 -12.15 10.48
C PRO A 428 -7.10 -13.26 11.06
N SER A 429 -6.79 -13.72 12.26
CA SER A 429 -7.57 -14.75 12.95
C SER A 429 -8.94 -14.24 13.42
N ASP A 430 -9.03 -12.96 13.81
CA ASP A 430 -10.30 -12.30 14.16
C ASP A 430 -10.92 -11.63 12.92
N PRO A 431 -12.11 -12.04 12.46
CA PRO A 431 -12.79 -11.39 11.36
C PRO A 431 -13.12 -9.90 11.58
N LYS A 432 -13.07 -9.41 12.81
CA LYS A 432 -13.20 -7.97 13.09
C LYS A 432 -12.01 -7.16 12.61
N ASP A 433 -10.87 -7.81 12.38
CA ASP A 433 -9.66 -7.21 11.83
C ASP A 433 -9.56 -7.36 10.30
N TYR A 434 -10.61 -7.87 9.64
CA TYR A 434 -10.72 -7.85 8.18
C TYR A 434 -10.95 -6.42 7.66
N PRO A 435 -10.55 -6.13 6.42
CA PRO A 435 -10.97 -4.92 5.74
C PRO A 435 -12.50 -4.86 5.67
N LEU A 436 -13.03 -3.65 5.60
CA LEU A 436 -14.47 -3.40 5.64
C LEU A 436 -14.97 -2.60 4.43
N LEU A 437 -16.29 -2.68 4.22
CA LEU A 437 -17.05 -1.83 3.31
C LEU A 437 -18.27 -1.26 4.07
N ILE A 438 -18.45 0.05 4.02
CA ILE A 438 -19.62 0.74 4.56
C ILE A 438 -20.27 1.52 3.43
N ALA A 439 -21.57 1.31 3.20
CA ALA A 439 -22.36 2.09 2.24
C ALA A 439 -23.80 2.27 2.69
N GLY A 440 -24.46 3.32 2.20
CA GLY A 440 -25.85 3.65 2.56
C GLY A 440 -26.88 2.65 2.03
N ALA A 441 -26.56 1.91 0.98
CA ALA A 441 -27.37 0.81 0.44
C ALA A 441 -26.48 -0.25 -0.17
N GLY A 442 -26.81 -1.50 -0.01
CA GLY A 442 -26.04 -2.62 -0.57
C GLY A 442 -26.79 -3.92 -0.39
N ASP A 443 -26.59 -4.83 -1.32
CA ASP A 443 -27.18 -6.17 -1.31
C ASP A 443 -26.14 -7.20 -0.84
N TRP A 444 -25.85 -7.17 0.45
CA TRP A 444 -25.05 -8.19 1.11
C TRP A 444 -25.70 -8.65 2.39
N SER A 445 -25.61 -9.95 2.66
CA SER A 445 -26.14 -10.56 3.87
C SER A 445 -25.34 -10.10 5.09
N ALA A 446 -26.00 -9.66 6.13
CA ALA A 446 -25.35 -9.37 7.40
C ALA A 446 -24.66 -10.65 7.94
N GLY A 447 -23.38 -10.53 8.33
CA GLY A 447 -22.64 -11.58 9.02
C GLY A 447 -21.69 -12.43 8.18
N GLN A 448 -21.82 -12.46 6.85
CA GLN A 448 -20.86 -13.16 5.98
C GLN A 448 -19.88 -12.15 5.37
N PRO A 449 -18.55 -12.39 5.42
CA PRO A 449 -17.59 -11.55 4.72
C PRO A 449 -17.82 -11.60 3.20
N LEU A 450 -17.68 -10.46 2.55
CA LEU A 450 -17.69 -10.36 1.10
C LEU A 450 -16.43 -11.02 0.52
N HIS A 451 -16.57 -11.72 -0.58
CA HIS A 451 -15.41 -12.07 -1.39
C HIS A 451 -14.83 -10.77 -2.00
N PRO A 452 -13.50 -10.55 -2.03
CA PRO A 452 -12.92 -9.27 -2.42
C PRO A 452 -13.29 -8.83 -3.85
N THR A 453 -13.52 -9.77 -4.77
CA THR A 453 -13.97 -9.47 -6.15
C THR A 453 -15.40 -8.93 -6.21
N GLN A 454 -16.23 -9.14 -5.19
CA GLN A 454 -17.60 -8.60 -5.14
C GLN A 454 -17.62 -7.08 -4.95
N VAL A 455 -16.55 -6.50 -4.37
CA VAL A 455 -16.41 -5.03 -4.20
C VAL A 455 -16.56 -4.30 -5.54
N TYR A 456 -16.00 -4.86 -6.61
CA TYR A 456 -16.17 -4.36 -7.99
C TYR A 456 -17.65 -4.23 -8.38
N GLY A 457 -18.39 -5.33 -8.23
CA GLY A 457 -19.82 -5.36 -8.57
C GLY A 457 -20.63 -4.38 -7.72
N ILE A 458 -20.35 -4.32 -6.42
CA ILE A 458 -21.04 -3.42 -5.48
C ILE A 458 -20.81 -1.95 -5.87
N ILE A 459 -19.60 -1.55 -6.19
CA ILE A 459 -19.31 -0.17 -6.64
C ILE A 459 -20.01 0.10 -7.98
N LYS A 460 -19.93 -0.84 -8.93
CA LYS A 460 -20.56 -0.71 -10.24
C LYS A 460 -22.07 -0.53 -10.13
N ASP A 461 -22.74 -1.42 -9.42
CA ASP A 461 -24.20 -1.42 -9.26
C ASP A 461 -24.67 -0.16 -8.52
N HIS A 462 -23.90 0.30 -7.54
CA HIS A 462 -24.18 1.55 -6.85
C HIS A 462 -24.12 2.76 -7.79
N VAL A 463 -23.10 2.84 -8.66
CA VAL A 463 -22.97 3.92 -9.68
C VAL A 463 -24.10 3.85 -10.70
N LEU A 464 -24.46 2.66 -11.18
CA LEU A 464 -25.55 2.46 -12.12
C LEU A 464 -26.93 2.76 -11.51
N GLY A 465 -27.03 2.84 -10.18
CA GLY A 465 -28.29 3.04 -9.48
C GLY A 465 -29.19 1.80 -9.52
N VAL A 466 -28.59 0.62 -9.70
CA VAL A 466 -29.30 -0.66 -9.63
C VAL A 466 -29.76 -0.85 -8.19
N PRO A 467 -31.08 -1.04 -7.93
CA PRO A 467 -31.53 -1.37 -6.58
C PRO A 467 -30.89 -2.70 -6.18
N GLY A 468 -30.32 -2.77 -4.98
CA GLY A 468 -29.88 -4.04 -4.40
C GLY A 468 -31.05 -5.03 -4.46
N LYS A 469 -30.80 -6.25 -4.94
CA LYS A 469 -31.81 -7.29 -4.90
C LYS A 469 -32.15 -7.55 -3.44
N THR A 470 -33.34 -7.16 -3.03
CA THR A 470 -33.90 -7.58 -1.72
C THR A 470 -34.16 -9.08 -1.81
N SER A 471 -33.27 -9.88 -1.22
CA SER A 471 -33.50 -11.31 -1.01
C SER A 471 -34.30 -11.52 0.26
#